data_e5c1f3af5bec0e3327cd46626d72b51f
#
_entry.id   e5c1f3af5bec0e3327cd46626d72b51f
#
_cell.length_a   1.000
_cell.length_b   1.000
_cell.length_c   1.000
_cell.angle_alpha   90.00
_cell.angle_beta   90.00
_cell.angle_gamma   90.00
#
_symmetry.space_group_name_H-M   'P 1'
#
loop_
_entity.id
_entity.type
_entity.pdbx_description
1 polymer ?
#
loop_
_entity_poly.entity_id
_entity_poly.type
_entity_poly.pdbx_seq_one_letter_code
_entity_poly.pdbx_strand_id
1 'polypeptide(L)'
;MDPLRLRGRPVLRVSAEWFLRPASLRFERGRTDPDAFYDDRLDVAGLQRELLDPLGPHGSGLYLPTLWDPETDRATRAQYEPAPAGAVLILDGTLLLGHGLPLDLTVHLRLSAGARQRRVSDDERWALPAYVRYEREVDPERTADVLIRLDDPRHPALSFPTR
;
A
#
# COMPACT_ATOMS: atom_id res chain seq x y z
N MET A 1 13.10 2.55 18.31
CA MET A 1 13.55 3.93 17.95
C MET A 1 13.61 3.99 16.41
N ASP A 2 13.08 5.02 15.79
CA ASP A 2 13.02 5.13 14.33
C ASP A 2 14.39 5.54 13.74
N PRO A 3 15.06 4.69 12.92
CA PRO A 3 16.41 4.98 12.42
C PRO A 3 16.48 6.24 11.52
N LEU A 4 15.38 6.60 10.85
CA LEU A 4 15.33 7.80 10.02
C LEU A 4 15.30 9.06 10.88
N ARG A 5 14.56 9.03 11.99
CA ARG A 5 14.54 10.12 12.97
C ARG A 5 15.90 10.34 13.62
N LEU A 6 16.67 9.26 13.86
CA LEU A 6 18.04 9.36 14.34
C LEU A 6 18.99 10.09 13.38
N ARG A 7 18.65 10.08 12.07
CA ARG A 7 19.38 10.81 11.02
C ARG A 7 18.80 12.20 10.74
N GLY A 8 17.91 12.69 11.63
CA GLY A 8 17.29 14.01 11.49
C GLY A 8 16.26 14.13 10.36
N ARG A 9 15.80 13.00 9.77
CA ARG A 9 14.77 12.99 8.73
C ARG A 9 13.38 12.83 9.34
N PRO A 10 12.46 13.78 9.16
CA PRO A 10 11.05 13.59 9.52
C PRO A 10 10.45 12.42 8.73
N VAL A 11 9.56 11.65 9.36
CA VAL A 11 8.91 10.49 8.73
C VAL A 11 7.40 10.70 8.75
N LEU A 12 6.81 10.70 7.57
CA LEU A 12 5.38 10.63 7.36
C LEU A 12 5.00 9.15 7.14
N ARG A 13 4.01 8.66 7.87
CA ARG A 13 3.49 7.30 7.69
C ARG A 13 2.05 7.39 7.27
N VAL A 14 1.75 6.85 6.10
CA VAL A 14 0.41 6.83 5.54
C VAL A 14 0.10 5.42 5.07
N SER A 15 -1.07 4.91 5.40
CA SER A 15 -1.56 3.64 4.87
C SER A 15 -2.49 3.89 3.69
N ALA A 16 -2.32 3.14 2.62
CA ALA A 16 -3.21 3.16 1.46
C ALA A 16 -4.64 2.69 1.79
N GLU A 17 -4.84 2.05 2.95
CA GLU A 17 -6.17 1.69 3.46
C GLU A 17 -7.07 2.93 3.69
N TRP A 18 -6.50 4.10 3.88
CA TRP A 18 -7.23 5.38 3.96
C TRP A 18 -7.54 6.00 2.59
N PHE A 19 -7.19 5.31 1.50
CA PHE A 19 -7.44 5.72 0.11
C PHE A 19 -8.22 4.64 -0.65
N LEU A 20 -9.08 3.91 0.04
CA LEU A 20 -9.96 2.94 -0.60
C LEU A 20 -11.12 3.65 -1.31
N ARG A 21 -11.60 3.05 -2.39
CA ARG A 21 -12.83 3.48 -3.05
C ARG A 21 -14.03 3.24 -2.12
N PRO A 22 -15.14 3.99 -2.27
CA PRO A 22 -16.37 3.74 -1.52
C PRO A 22 -16.84 2.28 -1.64
N ALA A 23 -17.49 1.75 -0.61
CA ALA A 23 -17.99 0.37 -0.58
C ALA A 23 -18.93 0.06 -1.75
N SER A 24 -19.72 1.04 -2.20
CA SER A 24 -20.59 0.90 -3.38
C SER A 24 -19.82 0.51 -4.65
N LEU A 25 -18.58 0.95 -4.80
CA LEU A 25 -17.70 0.58 -5.92
C LEU A 25 -16.91 -0.68 -5.62
N ARG A 26 -16.31 -0.78 -4.40
CA ARG A 26 -15.52 -1.95 -4.00
C ARG A 26 -16.31 -3.26 -4.02
N PHE A 27 -17.62 -3.19 -3.76
CA PHE A 27 -18.48 -4.36 -3.61
C PHE A 27 -19.54 -4.46 -4.71
N GLU A 28 -19.38 -3.75 -5.82
CA GLU A 28 -20.30 -3.79 -6.95
C GLU A 28 -20.49 -5.23 -7.50
N ARG A 29 -19.40 -6.00 -7.53
CA ARG A 29 -19.38 -7.41 -7.94
C ARG A 29 -19.60 -8.41 -6.77
N GLY A 30 -19.78 -7.89 -5.56
CA GLY A 30 -19.95 -8.69 -4.34
C GLY A 30 -18.89 -8.41 -3.28
N ARG A 31 -19.22 -8.69 -2.02
CA ARG A 31 -18.33 -8.40 -0.87
C ARG A 31 -17.10 -9.32 -0.80
N THR A 32 -17.19 -10.49 -1.40
CA THR A 32 -16.17 -11.54 -1.37
C THR A 32 -15.65 -11.89 -2.77
N ASP A 33 -15.75 -10.92 -3.70
CA ASP A 33 -15.24 -11.08 -5.06
C ASP A 33 -13.73 -10.75 -5.11
N PRO A 34 -12.85 -11.72 -5.44
CA PRO A 34 -11.41 -11.50 -5.45
C PRO A 34 -10.94 -10.57 -6.58
N ASP A 35 -11.67 -10.51 -7.70
CA ASP A 35 -11.33 -9.61 -8.79
C ASP A 35 -11.70 -8.17 -8.44
N ALA A 36 -12.83 -7.94 -7.76
CA ALA A 36 -13.16 -6.63 -7.21
C ALA A 36 -12.12 -6.18 -6.15
N PHE A 37 -11.64 -7.10 -5.32
CA PHE A 37 -10.57 -6.81 -4.36
C PHE A 37 -9.26 -6.39 -5.07
N TYR A 38 -8.95 -7.00 -6.21
CA TYR A 38 -7.76 -6.69 -6.99
C TYR A 38 -7.91 -5.38 -7.78
N ASP A 39 -9.02 -5.21 -8.51
CA ASP A 39 -9.20 -4.11 -9.47
C ASP A 39 -9.83 -2.85 -8.85
N ASP A 40 -10.75 -3.01 -7.87
CA ASP A 40 -11.66 -1.94 -7.46
C ASP A 40 -11.42 -1.44 -6.04
N ARG A 41 -10.41 -1.98 -5.31
CA ARG A 41 -10.18 -1.64 -3.92
C ARG A 41 -9.63 -0.25 -3.72
N LEU A 42 -8.50 0.05 -4.37
CA LEU A 42 -7.73 1.27 -4.16
C LEU A 42 -8.21 2.42 -5.05
N ASP A 43 -8.40 3.61 -4.49
CA ASP A 43 -8.52 4.85 -5.25
C ASP A 43 -7.11 5.36 -5.60
N VAL A 44 -6.53 4.77 -6.66
CA VAL A 44 -5.19 5.12 -7.13
C VAL A 44 -5.09 6.60 -7.50
N ALA A 45 -6.12 7.14 -8.16
CA ALA A 45 -6.15 8.53 -8.57
C ALA A 45 -6.25 9.48 -7.36
N GLY A 46 -7.05 9.12 -6.36
CA GLY A 46 -7.12 9.87 -5.09
C GLY A 46 -5.81 9.82 -4.32
N LEU A 47 -5.19 8.65 -4.20
CA LEU A 47 -3.89 8.48 -3.57
C LEU A 47 -2.80 9.33 -4.25
N GLN A 48 -2.77 9.32 -5.57
CA GLN A 48 -1.80 10.09 -6.33
C GLN A 48 -2.05 11.59 -6.15
N ARG A 49 -3.25 12.07 -6.41
CA ARG A 49 -3.61 13.50 -6.37
C ARG A 49 -3.47 14.12 -4.98
N GLU A 50 -3.86 13.41 -3.93
CA GLU A 50 -3.96 13.99 -2.58
C GLU A 50 -2.72 13.73 -1.71
N LEU A 51 -1.92 12.72 -2.04
CA LEU A 51 -0.75 12.36 -1.25
C LEU A 51 0.55 12.45 -2.05
N LEU A 52 0.66 11.74 -3.18
CA LEU A 52 1.96 11.57 -3.85
C LEU A 52 2.37 12.80 -4.66
N ASP A 53 1.48 13.35 -5.47
CA ASP A 53 1.78 14.55 -6.29
C ASP A 53 2.13 15.77 -5.41
N PRO A 54 1.39 16.06 -4.31
CA PRO A 54 1.75 17.14 -3.40
C PRO A 54 3.12 16.99 -2.74
N LEU A 55 3.56 15.75 -2.48
CA LEU A 55 4.86 15.44 -1.88
C LEU A 55 5.98 15.26 -2.91
N GLY A 56 5.64 15.24 -4.19
CA GLY A 56 6.59 15.12 -5.29
C GLY A 56 7.49 16.36 -5.47
N PRO A 57 8.48 16.29 -6.39
CA PRO A 57 9.50 17.33 -6.57
C PRO A 57 8.97 18.74 -6.88
N HIS A 58 7.78 18.83 -7.47
CA HIS A 58 7.12 20.08 -7.86
C HIS A 58 5.78 20.28 -7.14
N GLY A 59 5.51 19.48 -6.10
CA GLY A 59 4.29 19.51 -5.34
C GLY A 59 4.20 20.69 -4.37
N SER A 60 3.00 20.94 -3.87
CA SER A 60 2.72 22.03 -2.93
C SER A 60 3.30 21.81 -1.53
N GLY A 61 3.65 20.57 -1.18
CA GLY A 61 3.97 20.15 0.17
C GLY A 61 2.77 20.05 1.11
N LEU A 62 1.54 20.29 0.62
CA LEU A 62 0.30 20.14 1.37
C LEU A 62 -0.40 18.86 0.95
N TYR A 63 -0.48 17.88 1.82
CA TYR A 63 -1.03 16.55 1.53
C TYR A 63 -2.19 16.19 2.44
N LEU A 64 -3.05 15.27 2.01
CA LEU A 64 -4.06 14.64 2.87
C LEU A 64 -3.51 13.33 3.46
N PRO A 65 -3.51 13.16 4.79
CA PRO A 65 -3.09 11.89 5.40
C PRO A 65 -4.13 10.77 5.20
N THR A 66 -5.40 11.13 5.04
CA THR A 66 -6.51 10.20 4.87
C THR A 66 -7.58 10.80 3.97
N LEU A 67 -8.23 9.98 3.13
CA LEU A 67 -9.30 10.40 2.23
C LEU A 67 -10.63 9.71 2.56
N TRP A 68 -10.60 8.41 2.81
CA TRP A 68 -11.77 7.57 3.02
C TRP A 68 -11.58 6.64 4.22
N ASP A 69 -12.57 6.59 5.10
CA ASP A 69 -12.62 5.66 6.23
C ASP A 69 -13.34 4.37 5.78
N PRO A 70 -12.63 3.24 5.67
CA PRO A 70 -13.21 1.99 5.19
C PRO A 70 -14.17 1.33 6.20
N GLU A 71 -14.07 1.66 7.49
CA GLU A 71 -14.93 1.09 8.53
C GLU A 71 -16.31 1.73 8.52
N THR A 72 -16.34 3.06 8.46
CA THR A 72 -17.60 3.82 8.43
C THR A 72 -18.14 4.04 7.02
N ASP A 73 -17.34 3.71 6.00
CA ASP A 73 -17.58 3.95 4.57
C ASP A 73 -17.92 5.42 4.26
N ARG A 74 -17.09 6.34 4.77
CA ARG A 74 -17.28 7.78 4.61
C ARG A 74 -15.97 8.50 4.35
N ALA A 75 -16.07 9.67 3.67
CA ALA A 75 -14.95 10.58 3.55
C ALA A 75 -14.50 11.04 4.95
N THR A 76 -13.19 11.00 5.21
CA THR A 76 -12.62 11.40 6.51
C THR A 76 -12.73 12.89 6.77
N ARG A 77 -12.86 13.71 5.70
CA ARG A 77 -12.82 15.18 5.75
C ARG A 77 -11.58 15.70 6.47
N ALA A 78 -10.46 14.98 6.31
CA ALA A 78 -9.16 15.39 6.85
C ALA A 78 -8.78 16.78 6.32
N GLN A 79 -8.00 17.52 7.12
CA GLN A 79 -7.40 18.78 6.68
C GLN A 79 -6.08 18.49 5.97
N TYR A 80 -5.71 19.35 5.02
CA TYR A 80 -4.39 19.33 4.42
C TYR A 80 -3.33 19.65 5.47
N GLU A 81 -2.27 18.84 5.48
CA GLU A 81 -1.14 18.99 6.39
C GLU A 81 0.12 19.41 5.61
N PRO A 82 0.92 20.35 6.15
CA PRO A 82 2.20 20.68 5.56
C PRO A 82 3.23 19.59 5.86
N ALA A 83 3.90 19.10 4.81
CA ALA A 83 5.00 18.18 4.98
C ALA A 83 6.24 18.91 5.52
N PRO A 84 6.90 18.38 6.56
CA PRO A 84 8.17 18.93 7.02
C PRO A 84 9.25 18.84 5.92
N ALA A 85 10.10 19.86 5.84
CA ALA A 85 11.20 19.88 4.86
C ALA A 85 12.07 18.62 5.00
N GLY A 86 12.37 17.98 3.89
CA GLY A 86 13.18 16.76 3.83
C GLY A 86 12.52 15.51 4.44
N ALA A 87 11.20 15.51 4.62
CA ALA A 87 10.47 14.35 5.10
C ALA A 87 10.64 13.14 4.17
N VAL A 88 10.52 11.96 4.76
CA VAL A 88 10.40 10.68 4.06
C VAL A 88 8.99 10.17 4.25
N LEU A 89 8.27 9.94 3.15
CA LEU A 89 6.98 9.25 3.17
C LEU A 89 7.23 7.73 3.20
N ILE A 90 6.61 7.05 4.15
CA ILE A 90 6.44 5.61 4.16
C ILE A 90 4.97 5.33 3.86
N LEU A 91 4.70 4.83 2.67
CA LEU A 91 3.38 4.39 2.25
C LEU A 91 3.30 2.87 2.34
N ASP A 92 2.42 2.35 3.16
CA ASP A 92 2.12 0.92 3.23
C ASP A 92 0.73 0.62 2.65
N GLY A 93 0.58 -0.59 2.13
CA GLY A 93 -0.71 -1.05 1.62
C GLY A 93 -0.62 -2.37 0.87
N THR A 94 -1.78 -2.95 0.65
CA THR A 94 -1.94 -4.22 -0.06
C THR A 94 -1.99 -3.97 -1.57
N LEU A 95 -1.25 -4.78 -2.35
CA LEU A 95 -1.28 -4.79 -3.83
C LEU A 95 -0.87 -3.44 -4.48
N LEU A 96 0.04 -2.68 -3.86
CA LEU A 96 0.41 -1.33 -4.32
C LEU A 96 1.29 -1.29 -5.57
N LEU A 97 2.11 -2.29 -5.80
CA LEU A 97 2.97 -2.33 -7.00
C LEU A 97 2.13 -2.60 -8.24
N GLY A 98 2.60 -2.12 -9.39
CA GLY A 98 1.88 -2.29 -10.66
C GLY A 98 0.95 -1.14 -11.03
N HIS A 99 0.66 -0.21 -10.12
CA HIS A 99 -0.19 0.97 -10.40
C HIS A 99 0.56 2.16 -10.98
N GLY A 100 1.86 2.05 -11.23
CA GLY A 100 2.66 3.16 -11.78
C GLY A 100 2.83 4.34 -10.82
N LEU A 101 2.72 4.12 -9.51
CA LEU A 101 2.88 5.17 -8.51
C LEU A 101 4.32 5.72 -8.51
N PRO A 102 4.51 7.06 -8.40
CA PRO A 102 5.82 7.70 -8.41
C PRO A 102 6.54 7.51 -7.07
N LEU A 103 7.08 6.32 -6.84
CA LEU A 103 7.80 5.94 -5.62
C LEU A 103 9.31 5.87 -5.90
N ASP A 104 10.13 6.48 -5.03
CA ASP A 104 11.59 6.46 -5.14
C ASP A 104 12.20 5.10 -4.78
N LEU A 105 11.55 4.38 -3.88
CA LEU A 105 11.97 3.06 -3.40
C LEU A 105 10.76 2.19 -3.09
N THR A 106 10.78 0.96 -3.57
CA THR A 106 9.72 -0.01 -3.36
C THR A 106 10.21 -1.22 -2.57
N VAL A 107 9.42 -1.63 -1.58
CA VAL A 107 9.72 -2.79 -0.73
C VAL A 107 8.54 -3.76 -0.80
N HIS A 108 8.79 -4.98 -1.26
CA HIS A 108 7.78 -6.03 -1.24
C HIS A 108 7.98 -6.96 -0.04
N LEU A 109 6.95 -7.07 0.80
CA LEU A 109 6.90 -8.01 1.92
C LEU A 109 6.25 -9.31 1.43
N ARG A 110 7.06 -10.32 1.16
CA ARG A 110 6.61 -11.57 0.57
C ARG A 110 6.28 -12.62 1.63
N LEU A 111 5.13 -13.23 1.49
CA LEU A 111 4.76 -14.50 2.14
C LEU A 111 4.61 -15.57 1.06
N SER A 112 5.15 -16.78 1.28
CA SER A 112 4.80 -17.91 0.44
C SER A 112 3.29 -18.18 0.50
N ALA A 113 2.73 -18.81 -0.53
CA ALA A 113 1.31 -19.15 -0.57
C ALA A 113 0.87 -19.93 0.67
N GLY A 114 1.68 -20.91 1.12
CA GLY A 114 1.41 -21.67 2.33
C GLY A 114 1.46 -20.82 3.61
N ALA A 115 2.41 -19.88 3.72
CA ALA A 115 2.48 -18.98 4.88
C ALA A 115 1.30 -18.01 4.91
N ARG A 116 0.91 -17.47 3.75
CA ARG A 116 -0.26 -16.60 3.60
C ARG A 116 -1.54 -17.34 3.98
N GLN A 117 -1.75 -18.55 3.46
CA GLN A 117 -2.94 -19.35 3.76
C GLN A 117 -3.10 -19.65 5.26
N ARG A 118 -1.98 -19.83 5.98
CA ARG A 118 -2.03 -20.06 7.45
C ARG A 118 -2.32 -18.80 8.25
N ARG A 119 -2.00 -17.60 7.72
CA ARG A 119 -2.13 -16.33 8.46
C ARG A 119 -3.41 -15.58 8.14
N VAL A 120 -3.97 -15.80 6.95
CA VAL A 120 -5.25 -15.20 6.57
C VAL A 120 -6.35 -15.84 7.39
N SER A 121 -7.20 -15.01 7.99
CA SER A 121 -8.39 -15.44 8.72
C SER A 121 -9.39 -16.13 7.78
N ASP A 122 -10.26 -16.97 8.33
CA ASP A 122 -11.18 -17.77 7.51
C ASP A 122 -12.15 -16.89 6.71
N ASP A 123 -12.54 -15.75 7.26
CA ASP A 123 -13.42 -14.75 6.64
C ASP A 123 -12.74 -13.93 5.53
N GLU A 124 -11.41 -13.94 5.45
CA GLU A 124 -10.64 -13.24 4.40
C GLU A 124 -10.08 -14.19 3.33
N ARG A 125 -10.25 -15.51 3.46
CA ARG A 125 -9.70 -16.50 2.49
C ARG A 125 -10.21 -16.31 1.07
N TRP A 126 -11.36 -15.72 0.91
CA TRP A 126 -11.91 -15.40 -0.40
C TRP A 126 -11.01 -14.45 -1.21
N ALA A 127 -10.16 -13.64 -0.56
CA ALA A 127 -9.25 -12.72 -1.22
C ALA A 127 -7.95 -13.40 -1.73
N LEU A 128 -7.66 -14.64 -1.35
CA LEU A 128 -6.43 -15.35 -1.75
C LEU A 128 -6.21 -15.42 -3.27
N PRO A 129 -7.23 -15.62 -4.13
CA PRO A 129 -7.05 -15.60 -5.58
C PRO A 129 -6.52 -14.26 -6.12
N ALA A 130 -6.88 -13.13 -5.48
CA ALA A 130 -6.37 -11.80 -5.86
C ALA A 130 -4.84 -11.70 -5.68
N TYR A 131 -4.30 -12.26 -4.60
CA TYR A 131 -2.85 -12.30 -4.39
C TYR A 131 -2.14 -13.18 -5.43
N VAL A 132 -2.74 -14.32 -5.81
CA VAL A 132 -2.20 -15.18 -6.87
C VAL A 132 -2.20 -14.45 -8.21
N ARG A 133 -3.27 -13.71 -8.52
CA ARG A 133 -3.38 -12.87 -9.71
C ARG A 133 -2.31 -11.77 -9.71
N TYR A 134 -2.12 -11.10 -8.58
CA TYR A 134 -1.12 -10.07 -8.39
C TYR A 134 0.31 -10.60 -8.60
N GLU A 135 0.64 -11.75 -8.04
CA GLU A 135 1.94 -12.41 -8.24
C GLU A 135 2.20 -12.72 -9.72
N ARG A 136 1.17 -13.15 -10.45
CA ARG A 136 1.27 -13.47 -11.88
C ARG A 136 1.37 -12.23 -12.78
N GLU A 137 0.56 -11.19 -12.52
CA GLU A 137 0.42 -10.05 -13.43
C GLU A 137 1.44 -8.94 -13.16
N VAL A 138 1.78 -8.72 -11.88
CA VAL A 138 2.70 -7.64 -11.45
C VAL A 138 4.12 -8.17 -11.21
N ASP A 139 4.24 -9.45 -10.84
CA ASP A 139 5.51 -10.06 -10.40
C ASP A 139 6.25 -9.20 -9.37
N PRO A 140 5.63 -8.95 -8.20
CA PRO A 140 6.15 -8.00 -7.21
C PRO A 140 7.52 -8.40 -6.67
N GLU A 141 7.90 -9.70 -6.73
CA GLU A 141 9.23 -10.16 -6.33
C GLU A 141 10.33 -9.62 -7.25
N ARG A 142 10.04 -9.37 -8.52
CA ARG A 142 10.99 -8.81 -9.50
C ARG A 142 10.83 -7.30 -9.69
N THR A 143 9.61 -6.79 -9.47
CA THR A 143 9.29 -5.38 -9.69
C THR A 143 9.81 -4.50 -8.55
N ALA A 144 9.82 -5.00 -7.31
CA ALA A 144 10.29 -4.25 -6.15
C ALA A 144 11.81 -4.07 -6.15
N ASP A 145 12.28 -2.94 -5.61
CA ASP A 145 13.71 -2.67 -5.40
C ASP A 145 14.28 -3.53 -4.26
N VAL A 146 13.45 -3.82 -3.26
CA VAL A 146 13.81 -4.64 -2.09
C VAL A 146 12.75 -5.70 -1.85
N LEU A 147 13.19 -6.92 -1.67
CA LEU A 147 12.33 -8.05 -1.31
C LEU A 147 12.65 -8.53 0.11
N ILE A 148 11.63 -8.60 0.95
CA ILE A 148 11.73 -9.15 2.31
C ILE A 148 10.82 -10.37 2.42
N ARG A 149 11.42 -11.55 2.57
CA ARG A 149 10.67 -12.79 2.81
C ARG A 149 10.37 -12.93 4.30
N LEU A 150 9.08 -13.10 4.63
CA LEU A 150 8.55 -13.09 5.99
C LEU A 150 7.84 -14.40 6.36
N ASP A 151 8.20 -15.52 5.76
CA ASP A 151 7.60 -16.82 6.09
C ASP A 151 7.81 -17.18 7.56
N ASP A 152 8.97 -16.82 8.13
CA ASP A 152 9.19 -16.73 9.57
C ASP A 152 9.49 -15.27 9.94
N PRO A 153 8.59 -14.57 10.66
CA PRO A 153 8.79 -13.17 11.05
C PRO A 153 10.00 -12.92 11.95
N ARG A 154 10.48 -13.97 12.63
CA ARG A 154 11.66 -13.87 13.49
C ARG A 154 12.97 -13.94 12.71
N HIS A 155 12.90 -14.45 11.47
CA HIS A 155 14.06 -14.63 10.60
C HIS A 155 13.72 -14.08 9.19
N PRO A 156 13.52 -12.76 9.04
CA PRO A 156 13.26 -12.17 7.73
C PRO A 156 14.49 -12.30 6.84
N ALA A 157 14.27 -12.69 5.58
CA ALA A 157 15.34 -12.72 4.59
C ALA A 157 15.21 -11.57 3.61
N LEU A 158 16.25 -10.72 3.56
CA LEU A 158 16.35 -9.58 2.67
C LEU A 158 17.07 -9.95 1.38
N SER A 159 16.56 -9.50 0.24
CA SER A 159 17.24 -9.57 -1.05
C SER A 159 16.95 -8.34 -1.91
N PHE A 160 17.86 -8.08 -2.86
CA PHE A 160 17.75 -7.00 -3.84
C PHE A 160 17.60 -7.66 -5.20
N PRO A 161 16.40 -7.71 -5.78
CA PRO A 161 16.21 -8.28 -7.11
C PRO A 161 17.06 -7.54 -8.13
N THR A 162 17.77 -8.29 -8.98
CA THR A 162 18.49 -7.70 -10.11
C THR A 162 17.49 -7.43 -11.23
N ARG A 163 17.38 -6.21 -11.65
CA ARG A 163 16.57 -5.80 -12.82
C ARG A 163 17.19 -6.28 -14.12
#